data_e7b91670fd0801983775aa784fdb22e5
#
_entry.id   e7b91670fd0801983775aa784fdb22e5
#
_cell.length_a   1.000
_cell.length_b   1.000
_cell.length_c   1.000
_cell.angle_alpha   90.00
_cell.angle_beta   90.00
_cell.angle_gamma   90.00
#
_symmetry.space_group_name_H-M   'P 1'
#
loop_
_entity.id
_entity.type
_entity.pdbx_description
1 polymer ?
#
loop_
_entity_poly.entity_id
_entity_poly.type
_entity_poly.pdbx_seq_one_letter_code
_entity_poly.pdbx_strand_id
1 'polypeptide(L)'
;MKITFIYNHSPNEIWSTPLSLLNEFKERGWETEIVSITANDDSALQLWIQQDIPTDIVLFMDWGRIDSKWLDKSLKPTAFWIQESGDDPQNFERNYPKASRFHYTITPDKVSAEEYRICGINADWVPHWADTMVQFPMNLEPQYVGVTSRGRGGSEFLDYLTHWAEGAIGNQNGMDAEEHTRFLNSGLIVIQNSRHKEITRRIFEAMACGKMVLTDRLDMSRGLEELFIDGEDIVYYDEMFDCIEKMNYYNENEEERERIAYNGMAKVIANHTQIQRVDKLIEKWKSYQSA
;
A
#
# COMPACT_ATOMS: atom_id res chain seq x y z
N MET A 1 5.48 17.36 19.02
CA MET A 1 6.18 16.17 18.50
C MET A 1 6.44 16.38 17.03
N LYS A 2 7.57 15.88 16.54
CA LYS A 2 7.99 16.07 15.14
C LYS A 2 8.33 14.74 14.49
N ILE A 3 7.88 14.57 13.23
CA ILE A 3 8.27 13.45 12.38
C ILE A 3 8.93 13.96 11.10
N THR A 4 10.03 13.33 10.71
CA THR A 4 10.71 13.60 9.44
C THR A 4 10.53 12.42 8.49
N PHE A 5 10.00 12.69 7.31
CA PHE A 5 9.84 11.74 6.21
C PHE A 5 11.02 11.85 5.26
N ILE A 6 11.69 10.74 5.00
CA ILE A 6 12.80 10.65 4.03
C ILE A 6 12.33 9.75 2.89
N TYR A 7 12.08 10.35 1.72
CA TYR A 7 11.61 9.61 0.55
C TYR A 7 11.84 10.41 -0.75
N ASN A 8 11.61 9.79 -1.88
CA ASN A 8 11.66 10.45 -3.19
C ASN A 8 10.40 11.28 -3.42
N HIS A 9 10.42 12.51 -2.91
CA HIS A 9 9.32 13.46 -3.03
C HIS A 9 9.40 14.27 -4.32
N SER A 10 8.28 14.37 -5.03
CA SER A 10 8.10 15.28 -6.14
C SER A 10 7.37 16.55 -5.67
N PRO A 11 7.85 17.77 -5.98
CA PRO A 11 7.15 19.01 -5.61
C PRO A 11 5.70 19.11 -6.12
N ASN A 12 5.39 18.40 -7.20
CA ASN A 12 4.06 18.35 -7.80
C ASN A 12 3.25 17.11 -7.37
N GLU A 13 3.71 16.39 -6.38
CA GLU A 13 3.04 15.20 -5.89
C GLU A 13 1.75 15.58 -5.15
N ILE A 14 0.61 15.20 -5.72
CA ILE A 14 -0.70 15.46 -5.12
C ILE A 14 -1.03 14.39 -4.09
N TRP A 15 -0.60 13.14 -4.36
CA TRP A 15 -0.85 12.01 -3.50
C TRP A 15 0.20 10.91 -3.68
N SER A 16 0.55 10.25 -2.56
CA SER A 16 1.41 9.06 -2.51
C SER A 16 1.26 8.36 -1.17
N THR A 17 1.85 7.18 -1.06
CA THR A 17 1.92 6.44 0.20
C THR A 17 2.55 7.27 1.34
N PRO A 18 3.71 7.94 1.14
CA PRO A 18 4.27 8.81 2.15
C PRO A 18 3.37 10.00 2.51
N LEU A 19 2.77 10.66 1.52
CA LEU A 19 1.89 11.82 1.76
C LEU A 19 0.64 11.45 2.55
N SER A 20 0.08 10.26 2.35
CA SER A 20 -1.08 9.82 3.11
C SER A 20 -0.78 9.72 4.62
N LEU A 21 0.37 9.16 4.98
CA LEU A 21 0.82 9.11 6.37
C LEU A 21 1.19 10.49 6.91
N LEU A 22 1.90 11.29 6.11
CA LEU A 22 2.32 12.65 6.48
C LEU A 22 1.11 13.53 6.80
N ASN A 23 0.05 13.47 5.97
CA ASN A 23 -1.17 14.24 6.19
C ASN A 23 -1.88 13.78 7.47
N GLU A 24 -1.95 12.49 7.72
CA GLU A 24 -2.53 11.96 8.96
C GLU A 24 -1.74 12.40 10.20
N PHE A 25 -0.41 12.45 10.15
CA PHE A 25 0.39 13.04 11.24
C PHE A 25 0.10 14.51 11.46
N LYS A 26 -0.08 15.30 10.38
CA LYS A 26 -0.47 16.72 10.47
C LYS A 26 -1.84 16.89 11.14
N GLU A 27 -2.84 16.11 10.73
CA GLU A 27 -4.18 16.14 11.34
C GLU A 27 -4.14 15.86 12.86
N ARG A 28 -3.17 15.07 13.31
CA ARG A 28 -2.92 14.81 14.74
C ARG A 28 -2.08 15.87 15.44
N GLY A 29 -1.77 16.97 14.76
CA GLY A 29 -1.01 18.09 15.32
C GLY A 29 0.49 17.85 15.46
N TRP A 30 1.07 16.87 14.71
CA TRP A 30 2.50 16.70 14.64
C TRP A 30 3.14 17.71 13.68
N GLU A 31 4.29 18.23 14.06
CA GLU A 31 5.18 18.90 13.11
C GLU A 31 5.73 17.87 12.12
N THR A 32 5.64 18.18 10.83
CA THR A 32 6.10 17.27 9.77
C THR A 32 7.16 17.93 8.90
N GLU A 33 8.18 17.18 8.53
CA GLU A 33 9.26 17.60 7.65
C GLU A 33 9.46 16.56 6.55
N ILE A 34 9.82 17.01 5.35
CA ILE A 34 10.17 16.15 4.22
C ILE A 34 11.62 16.38 3.85
N VAL A 35 12.40 15.31 3.78
CA VAL A 35 13.73 15.27 3.21
C VAL A 35 13.66 14.50 1.92
N SER A 36 13.70 15.18 0.79
CA SER A 36 13.59 14.55 -0.52
C SER A 36 14.93 13.95 -0.94
N ILE A 37 14.87 12.71 -1.38
CA ILE A 37 16.02 11.94 -1.85
C ILE A 37 15.69 11.26 -3.18
N THR A 38 16.68 11.09 -4.04
CA THR A 38 16.55 10.31 -5.26
C THR A 38 17.67 9.25 -5.34
N ALA A 39 17.56 8.31 -6.29
CA ALA A 39 18.60 7.32 -6.50
C ALA A 39 19.98 7.93 -6.83
N ASN A 40 20.00 9.14 -7.38
CA ASN A 40 21.22 9.82 -7.86
C ASN A 40 21.58 11.06 -7.03
N ASP A 41 20.73 11.49 -6.11
CA ASP A 41 20.93 12.69 -5.31
C ASP A 41 20.41 12.51 -3.88
N ASP A 42 21.32 12.46 -2.93
CA ASP A 42 21.09 12.39 -1.50
C ASP A 42 21.56 13.67 -0.76
N SER A 43 21.88 14.73 -1.50
CA SER A 43 22.42 15.96 -0.94
C SER A 43 21.54 16.58 0.15
N ALA A 44 20.22 16.52 -0.03
CA ALA A 44 19.27 16.99 0.97
C ALA A 44 19.34 16.17 2.27
N LEU A 45 19.51 14.85 2.18
CA LEU A 45 19.71 13.99 3.34
C LEU A 45 21.02 14.30 4.06
N GLN A 46 22.13 14.49 3.31
CA GLN A 46 23.43 14.83 3.89
C GLN A 46 23.37 16.16 4.62
N LEU A 47 22.72 17.17 4.01
CA LEU A 47 22.54 18.49 4.64
C LEU A 47 21.68 18.37 5.90
N TRP A 48 20.56 17.64 5.86
CA TRP A 48 19.69 17.44 7.00
C TRP A 48 20.39 16.70 8.16
N ILE A 49 21.26 15.74 7.86
CA ILE A 49 22.08 15.04 8.86
C ILE A 49 23.03 15.99 9.58
N GLN A 50 23.63 16.95 8.83
CA GLN A 50 24.56 17.95 9.40
C GLN A 50 23.84 19.01 10.25
N GLN A 51 22.56 19.24 9.99
CA GLN A 51 21.75 20.15 10.80
C GLN A 51 21.27 19.42 12.05
N ASP A 52 21.51 19.98 13.22
CA ASP A 52 21.06 19.42 14.48
C ASP A 52 19.58 19.79 14.76
N ILE A 53 18.69 19.42 13.84
CA ILE A 53 17.25 19.66 13.95
C ILE A 53 16.64 18.50 14.73
N PRO A 54 16.06 18.75 15.93
CA PRO A 54 15.41 17.71 16.70
C PRO A 54 14.23 17.09 15.93
N THR A 55 14.12 15.77 15.98
CA THR A 55 12.98 15.02 15.47
C THR A 55 12.72 13.82 16.39
N ASP A 56 11.45 13.48 16.62
CA ASP A 56 11.07 12.34 17.46
C ASP A 56 11.09 11.04 16.67
N ILE A 57 10.57 11.08 15.44
CA ILE A 57 10.49 9.94 14.54
C ILE A 57 11.13 10.29 13.19
N VAL A 58 11.89 9.37 12.62
CA VAL A 58 12.30 9.40 11.23
C VAL A 58 11.67 8.22 10.51
N LEU A 59 10.85 8.48 9.50
CA LEU A 59 10.27 7.46 8.64
C LEU A 59 10.97 7.47 7.29
N PHE A 60 11.66 6.39 6.98
CA PHE A 60 12.45 6.22 5.78
C PHE A 60 11.75 5.29 4.79
N MET A 61 11.43 5.79 3.59
CA MET A 61 10.64 5.09 2.57
C MET A 61 11.33 5.21 1.21
N ASP A 62 12.43 4.49 1.00
CA ASP A 62 13.23 4.60 -0.23
C ASP A 62 12.97 3.50 -1.27
N TRP A 63 12.27 2.44 -0.86
CA TRP A 63 11.94 1.30 -1.73
C TRP A 63 13.14 0.71 -2.47
N GLY A 64 14.27 0.63 -1.78
CA GLY A 64 15.47 -0.06 -2.27
C GLY A 64 16.42 0.73 -3.16
N ARG A 65 16.20 2.03 -3.35
CA ARG A 65 16.98 2.84 -4.32
C ARG A 65 18.21 3.52 -3.73
N ILE A 66 18.30 3.68 -2.40
CA ILE A 66 19.36 4.45 -1.73
C ILE A 66 20.40 3.54 -1.10
N ASP A 67 21.67 3.93 -1.25
CA ASP A 67 22.80 3.24 -0.62
C ASP A 67 22.74 3.37 0.91
N SER A 68 22.85 2.23 1.60
CA SER A 68 22.77 2.14 3.06
C SER A 68 23.89 2.85 3.83
N LYS A 69 25.00 3.23 3.16
CA LYS A 69 26.14 3.90 3.81
C LYS A 69 25.78 5.22 4.50
N TRP A 70 24.72 5.89 4.06
CA TRP A 70 24.27 7.17 4.61
C TRP A 70 23.33 7.01 5.83
N LEU A 71 22.92 5.80 6.14
CA LEU A 71 21.95 5.52 7.20
C LEU A 71 22.66 5.09 8.51
N ASP A 72 23.45 5.96 9.07
CA ASP A 72 24.04 5.72 10.38
C ASP A 72 23.15 6.32 11.48
N LYS A 73 22.57 5.45 12.34
CA LYS A 73 21.72 5.85 13.47
C LYS A 73 22.41 6.80 14.45
N SER A 74 23.74 6.76 14.51
CA SER A 74 24.51 7.66 15.37
C SER A 74 24.36 9.13 15.00
N LEU A 75 23.99 9.41 13.76
CA LEU A 75 23.82 10.79 13.25
C LEU A 75 22.61 11.52 13.85
N LYS A 76 21.59 10.77 14.27
CA LYS A 76 20.39 11.27 14.97
C LYS A 76 20.04 10.31 16.11
N PRO A 77 20.87 10.22 17.17
CA PRO A 77 20.74 9.17 18.17
C PRO A 77 19.48 9.25 19.04
N THR A 78 18.84 10.43 19.08
CA THR A 78 17.63 10.66 19.88
C THR A 78 16.34 10.34 19.13
N ALA A 79 16.39 10.18 17.81
CA ALA A 79 15.22 9.88 16.99
C ALA A 79 14.93 8.38 16.95
N PHE A 80 13.64 8.04 16.87
CA PHE A 80 13.20 6.68 16.57
C PHE A 80 13.14 6.46 15.06
N TRP A 81 14.02 5.64 14.53
CA TRP A 81 14.15 5.40 13.10
C TRP A 81 13.32 4.21 12.66
N ILE A 82 12.46 4.43 11.69
CA ILE A 82 11.58 3.41 11.10
C ILE A 82 11.93 3.29 9.61
N GLN A 83 12.12 2.06 9.14
CA GLN A 83 12.12 1.73 7.71
C GLN A 83 10.74 1.25 7.29
N GLU A 84 10.21 1.81 6.20
CA GLU A 84 9.09 1.23 5.47
C GLU A 84 9.60 0.56 4.19
N SER A 85 9.32 -0.72 4.04
CA SER A 85 9.84 -1.60 3.00
C SER A 85 8.74 -1.94 1.99
N GLY A 86 8.19 -0.90 1.35
CA GLY A 86 6.92 -0.95 0.62
C GLY A 86 6.86 -1.84 -0.61
N ASP A 87 8.01 -2.21 -1.18
CA ASP A 87 8.08 -3.04 -2.39
C ASP A 87 8.58 -4.49 -2.10
N ASP A 88 8.45 -4.98 -0.86
CA ASP A 88 8.69 -6.37 -0.56
C ASP A 88 7.52 -7.25 -1.06
N PRO A 89 7.77 -8.49 -1.46
CA PRO A 89 9.06 -9.21 -1.40
C PRO A 89 10.03 -8.85 -2.53
N GLN A 90 9.62 -8.09 -3.53
CA GLN A 90 10.42 -7.82 -4.73
C GLN A 90 11.76 -7.14 -4.42
N ASN A 91 11.80 -6.27 -3.43
CA ASN A 91 12.99 -5.52 -3.05
C ASN A 91 13.63 -5.98 -1.73
N PHE A 92 13.24 -7.13 -1.19
CA PHE A 92 13.74 -7.64 0.09
C PHE A 92 15.29 -7.65 0.16
N GLU A 93 15.96 -8.20 -0.86
CA GLU A 93 17.43 -8.27 -0.92
C GLU A 93 18.12 -6.90 -0.88
N ARG A 94 17.44 -5.85 -1.32
CA ARG A 94 17.95 -4.48 -1.27
C ARG A 94 17.62 -3.78 0.04
N ASN A 95 16.49 -4.12 0.63
CA ASN A 95 16.00 -3.51 1.85
C ASN A 95 16.62 -4.12 3.10
N TYR A 96 16.84 -5.44 3.10
CA TYR A 96 17.38 -6.18 4.23
C TYR A 96 18.71 -5.63 4.76
N PRO A 97 19.75 -5.32 3.95
CA PRO A 97 21.02 -4.80 4.45
C PRO A 97 20.88 -3.46 5.19
N LYS A 98 19.83 -2.69 4.88
CA LYS A 98 19.52 -1.41 5.53
C LYS A 98 18.78 -1.62 6.85
N ALA A 99 17.92 -2.62 6.91
CA ALA A 99 17.00 -2.85 8.03
C ALA A 99 17.70 -2.92 9.39
N SER A 100 18.93 -3.46 9.46
CA SER A 100 19.73 -3.50 10.69
C SER A 100 20.11 -2.11 11.25
N ARG A 101 19.98 -1.07 10.45
CA ARG A 101 20.27 0.34 10.83
C ARG A 101 19.06 1.05 11.42
N PHE A 102 17.90 0.45 11.37
CA PHE A 102 16.65 1.01 11.89
C PHE A 102 16.29 0.40 13.24
N HIS A 103 15.57 1.14 14.06
CA HIS A 103 15.01 0.62 15.31
C HIS A 103 13.83 -0.30 15.05
N TYR A 104 13.13 -0.07 13.91
CA TYR A 104 11.95 -0.80 13.55
C TYR A 104 11.76 -0.81 12.03
N THR A 105 11.33 -1.93 11.49
CA THR A 105 11.00 -2.10 10.05
C THR A 105 9.54 -2.51 9.91
N ILE A 106 8.83 -1.90 8.98
CA ILE A 106 7.50 -2.34 8.54
C ILE A 106 7.56 -2.77 7.08
N THR A 107 6.85 -3.83 6.76
CA THR A 107 6.73 -4.34 5.40
C THR A 107 5.30 -4.79 5.11
N PRO A 108 4.76 -4.58 3.90
CA PRO A 108 3.44 -5.06 3.52
C PRO A 108 3.39 -6.57 3.25
N ASP A 109 4.54 -7.22 3.13
CA ASP A 109 4.66 -8.65 2.87
C ASP A 109 4.92 -9.46 4.16
N LYS A 110 4.02 -10.41 4.44
CA LYS A 110 4.09 -11.22 5.67
C LYS A 110 5.31 -12.11 5.72
N VAL A 111 5.69 -12.71 4.59
CA VAL A 111 6.87 -13.58 4.50
C VAL A 111 8.13 -12.78 4.75
N SER A 112 8.27 -11.62 4.12
CA SER A 112 9.41 -10.74 4.35
C SER A 112 9.50 -10.27 5.81
N ALA A 113 8.38 -9.99 6.46
CA ALA A 113 8.38 -9.64 7.89
C ALA A 113 8.94 -10.77 8.76
N GLU A 114 8.61 -12.02 8.44
CA GLU A 114 9.16 -13.19 9.14
C GLU A 114 10.66 -13.36 8.87
N GLU A 115 11.08 -13.21 7.62
CA GLU A 115 12.49 -13.27 7.23
C GLU A 115 13.34 -12.19 7.95
N TYR A 116 12.83 -10.95 8.06
CA TYR A 116 13.46 -9.90 8.86
C TYR A 116 13.63 -10.34 10.31
N ARG A 117 12.60 -10.90 10.93
CA ARG A 117 12.65 -11.37 12.33
C ARG A 117 13.63 -12.51 12.54
N ILE A 118 13.67 -13.50 11.64
CA ILE A 118 14.64 -14.59 11.65
C ILE A 118 16.08 -14.05 11.61
N CYS A 119 16.30 -12.98 10.88
CA CYS A 119 17.59 -12.29 10.81
C CYS A 119 17.86 -11.34 12.00
N GLY A 120 17.03 -11.34 13.04
CA GLY A 120 17.19 -10.51 14.23
C GLY A 120 16.77 -9.05 14.05
N ILE A 121 16.07 -8.71 13.00
CA ILE A 121 15.51 -7.37 12.74
C ILE A 121 14.17 -7.23 13.47
N ASN A 122 13.98 -6.13 14.19
CA ASN A 122 12.70 -5.78 14.80
C ASN A 122 11.73 -5.33 13.69
N ALA A 123 10.91 -6.25 13.20
CA ALA A 123 10.03 -6.04 12.05
C ALA A 123 8.61 -6.53 12.30
N ASP A 124 7.63 -5.82 11.74
CA ASP A 124 6.23 -6.24 11.71
C ASP A 124 5.68 -6.26 10.28
N TRP A 125 4.79 -7.22 10.05
CA TRP A 125 3.89 -7.20 8.92
C TRP A 125 2.86 -6.10 9.12
N VAL A 126 2.86 -5.13 8.22
CA VAL A 126 1.93 -4.01 8.19
C VAL A 126 1.35 -3.93 6.78
N PRO A 127 0.22 -4.59 6.50
CA PRO A 127 -0.39 -4.63 5.17
C PRO A 127 -0.60 -3.23 4.61
N HIS A 128 -0.69 -3.12 3.30
CA HIS A 128 -1.08 -1.88 2.62
C HIS A 128 -2.39 -1.32 3.17
N TRP A 129 -2.70 -0.10 2.82
CA TRP A 129 -3.86 0.64 3.32
C TRP A 129 -4.47 1.53 2.24
N ALA A 130 -5.70 1.93 2.44
CA ALA A 130 -6.33 3.00 1.71
C ALA A 130 -6.14 4.35 2.41
N ASP A 131 -6.07 5.42 1.64
CA ASP A 131 -6.17 6.80 2.13
C ASP A 131 -7.61 7.27 1.96
N THR A 132 -8.34 7.33 3.05
CA THR A 132 -9.77 7.69 3.04
C THR A 132 -10.06 9.14 2.67
N MET A 133 -9.03 9.99 2.62
CA MET A 133 -9.14 11.35 2.08
C MET A 133 -9.12 11.38 0.55
N VAL A 134 -8.68 10.29 -0.06
CA VAL A 134 -8.51 10.15 -1.52
C VAL A 134 -9.44 9.06 -2.06
N GLN A 135 -9.40 7.85 -1.48
CA GLN A 135 -10.24 6.72 -1.90
C GLN A 135 -11.54 6.69 -1.09
N PHE A 136 -12.65 6.93 -1.76
CA PHE A 136 -14.00 6.92 -1.19
C PHE A 136 -15.04 6.57 -2.25
N PRO A 137 -16.23 6.09 -1.85
CA PRO A 137 -17.31 5.82 -2.79
C PRO A 137 -17.78 7.10 -3.49
N MET A 138 -17.90 7.04 -4.81
CA MET A 138 -18.47 8.11 -5.63
C MET A 138 -19.80 7.63 -6.22
N ASN A 139 -20.79 8.48 -6.25
CA ASN A 139 -22.06 8.19 -6.93
C ASN A 139 -21.89 8.42 -8.45
N LEU A 140 -21.29 7.44 -9.13
CA LEU A 140 -21.06 7.42 -10.57
C LEU A 140 -21.82 6.26 -11.19
N GLU A 141 -22.43 6.52 -12.37
CA GLU A 141 -22.98 5.44 -13.17
C GLU A 141 -21.83 4.54 -13.66
N PRO A 142 -21.91 3.22 -13.45
CA PRO A 142 -20.87 2.29 -13.88
C PRO A 142 -20.70 2.33 -15.41
N GLN A 143 -19.47 2.46 -15.86
CA GLN A 143 -19.10 2.44 -17.27
C GLN A 143 -18.57 1.08 -17.71
N TYR A 144 -18.08 0.28 -16.75
CA TYR A 144 -17.42 -0.98 -16.98
C TYR A 144 -17.96 -2.07 -16.05
N VAL A 145 -18.04 -3.30 -16.55
CA VAL A 145 -18.27 -4.48 -15.70
C VAL A 145 -17.07 -4.70 -14.78
N GLY A 146 -15.88 -4.63 -15.35
CA GLY A 146 -14.64 -4.74 -14.61
C GLY A 146 -13.66 -3.62 -14.93
N VAL A 147 -12.91 -3.18 -13.95
CA VAL A 147 -11.76 -2.27 -14.12
C VAL A 147 -10.49 -2.93 -13.63
N THR A 148 -9.42 -2.76 -14.39
CA THR A 148 -8.09 -3.27 -14.04
C THR A 148 -7.02 -2.31 -14.51
N SER A 149 -5.76 -2.50 -14.14
CA SER A 149 -4.67 -1.72 -14.72
C SER A 149 -3.67 -2.61 -15.43
N ARG A 150 -3.27 -2.17 -16.61
CA ARG A 150 -2.36 -2.88 -17.51
C ARG A 150 -1.00 -3.20 -16.90
N GLY A 151 -0.54 -2.40 -15.95
CA GLY A 151 0.83 -2.52 -15.42
C GLY A 151 1.09 -3.79 -14.61
N ARG A 152 0.07 -4.49 -14.12
CA ARG A 152 0.27 -5.57 -13.15
C ARG A 152 -0.09 -6.97 -13.63
N GLY A 153 -0.99 -7.11 -14.60
CA GLY A 153 -1.37 -8.43 -15.14
C GLY A 153 -0.71 -8.79 -16.49
N GLY A 154 -0.01 -7.84 -17.12
CA GLY A 154 0.49 -7.99 -18.48
C GLY A 154 -0.59 -7.82 -19.56
N SER A 155 -0.18 -7.77 -20.83
CA SER A 155 -1.11 -7.64 -21.95
C SER A 155 -2.00 -8.87 -22.11
N GLU A 156 -1.46 -10.06 -21.90
CA GLU A 156 -2.18 -11.33 -22.07
C GLU A 156 -3.39 -11.43 -21.14
N PHE A 157 -3.26 -11.05 -19.88
CA PHE A 157 -4.36 -11.03 -18.93
C PHE A 157 -5.48 -10.08 -19.37
N LEU A 158 -5.11 -8.88 -19.78
CA LEU A 158 -6.08 -7.90 -20.27
C LEU A 158 -6.75 -8.35 -21.57
N ASP A 159 -5.98 -8.88 -22.52
CA ASP A 159 -6.50 -9.37 -23.78
C ASP A 159 -7.48 -10.53 -23.55
N TYR A 160 -7.19 -11.39 -22.58
CA TYR A 160 -8.09 -12.47 -22.19
C TYR A 160 -9.38 -11.92 -21.55
N LEU A 161 -9.28 -10.99 -20.60
CA LEU A 161 -10.44 -10.35 -19.99
C LEU A 161 -11.32 -9.68 -21.04
N THR A 162 -10.76 -8.88 -21.95
CA THR A 162 -11.52 -8.15 -22.96
C THR A 162 -12.15 -9.06 -24.01
N HIS A 163 -11.59 -10.25 -24.24
CA HIS A 163 -12.14 -11.21 -25.21
C HIS A 163 -13.31 -12.01 -24.64
N TRP A 164 -13.27 -12.37 -23.36
CA TRP A 164 -14.23 -13.30 -22.76
C TRP A 164 -15.22 -12.66 -21.79
N ALA A 165 -15.04 -11.39 -21.42
CA ALA A 165 -15.95 -10.69 -20.55
C ALA A 165 -17.30 -10.41 -21.21
N GLU A 166 -18.38 -10.62 -20.47
CA GLU A 166 -19.71 -10.17 -20.85
C GLU A 166 -19.91 -8.71 -20.45
N GLY A 167 -19.26 -7.81 -21.19
CA GLY A 167 -19.34 -6.37 -20.99
C GLY A 167 -18.00 -5.65 -21.15
N ALA A 168 -18.00 -4.35 -20.96
CA ALA A 168 -16.82 -3.52 -21.16
C ALA A 168 -15.84 -3.66 -20.00
N ILE A 169 -14.56 -3.78 -20.33
CA ILE A 169 -13.44 -3.79 -19.36
C ILE A 169 -12.68 -2.47 -19.46
N GLY A 170 -12.64 -1.75 -18.34
CA GLY A 170 -11.86 -0.53 -18.20
C GLY A 170 -10.38 -0.85 -17.91
N ASN A 171 -9.49 -0.19 -18.65
CA ASN A 171 -8.06 -0.28 -18.39
C ASN A 171 -7.41 1.08 -18.58
N GLN A 172 -6.82 1.63 -17.52
CA GLN A 172 -6.16 2.92 -17.54
C GLN A 172 -4.91 2.91 -16.69
N ASN A 173 -3.89 3.67 -17.11
CA ASN A 173 -2.61 3.84 -16.41
C ASN A 173 -2.20 5.31 -16.43
N GLY A 174 -1.26 5.68 -15.56
CA GLY A 174 -0.70 7.03 -15.52
C GLY A 174 -1.66 8.09 -14.98
N MET A 175 -2.65 7.66 -14.18
CA MET A 175 -3.63 8.51 -13.55
C MET A 175 -3.04 9.23 -12.33
N ASP A 176 -3.51 10.44 -12.07
CA ASP A 176 -3.36 11.06 -10.77
C ASP A 176 -4.29 10.40 -9.72
N ALA A 177 -4.29 10.90 -8.50
CA ALA A 177 -5.05 10.32 -7.40
C ALA A 177 -6.58 10.41 -7.60
N GLU A 178 -7.06 11.56 -8.09
CA GLU A 178 -8.49 11.76 -8.34
C GLU A 178 -8.97 10.92 -9.51
N GLU A 179 -8.22 10.93 -10.60
CA GLU A 179 -8.49 10.11 -11.78
C GLU A 179 -8.50 8.62 -11.42
N HIS A 180 -7.55 8.16 -10.61
CA HIS A 180 -7.50 6.78 -10.15
C HIS A 180 -8.73 6.41 -9.30
N THR A 181 -9.14 7.27 -8.39
CA THR A 181 -10.34 7.06 -7.58
C THR A 181 -11.60 7.04 -8.44
N ARG A 182 -11.75 7.97 -9.41
CA ARG A 182 -12.83 7.96 -10.39
C ARG A 182 -12.84 6.69 -11.22
N PHE A 183 -11.68 6.25 -11.67
CA PHE A 183 -11.53 5.03 -12.45
C PHE A 183 -11.96 3.78 -11.65
N LEU A 184 -11.54 3.64 -10.40
CA LEU A 184 -12.00 2.55 -9.54
C LEU A 184 -13.54 2.59 -9.37
N ASN A 185 -14.11 3.78 -9.18
CA ASN A 185 -15.55 3.97 -9.04
C ASN A 185 -16.35 3.74 -10.34
N SER A 186 -15.72 3.77 -11.51
CA SER A 186 -16.39 3.58 -12.81
C SER A 186 -16.67 2.12 -13.15
N GLY A 187 -16.12 1.16 -12.40
CA GLY A 187 -16.37 -0.27 -12.56
C GLY A 187 -17.36 -0.81 -11.55
N LEU A 188 -18.05 -1.90 -11.88
CA LEU A 188 -18.79 -2.71 -10.92
C LEU A 188 -17.85 -3.53 -10.05
N ILE A 189 -16.83 -4.10 -10.68
CA ILE A 189 -15.84 -5.00 -10.07
C ILE A 189 -14.44 -4.44 -10.33
N VAL A 190 -13.59 -4.45 -9.31
CA VAL A 190 -12.16 -4.18 -9.50
C VAL A 190 -11.41 -5.51 -9.59
N ILE A 191 -10.81 -5.75 -10.76
CA ILE A 191 -10.10 -6.99 -11.05
C ILE A 191 -8.61 -6.76 -10.81
N GLN A 192 -8.04 -7.56 -9.92
CA GLN A 192 -6.64 -7.51 -9.57
C GLN A 192 -5.94 -8.81 -9.98
N ASN A 193 -4.76 -8.68 -10.59
CA ASN A 193 -3.83 -9.79 -10.81
C ASN A 193 -2.45 -9.34 -10.31
N SER A 194 -1.92 -9.99 -9.30
CA SER A 194 -0.64 -9.64 -8.68
C SER A 194 0.52 -10.12 -9.54
N ARG A 195 1.40 -9.20 -9.92
CA ARG A 195 2.55 -9.51 -10.78
C ARG A 195 3.61 -10.35 -10.07
N HIS A 196 3.84 -10.06 -8.80
CA HIS A 196 4.91 -10.68 -8.00
C HIS A 196 4.35 -11.55 -6.88
N LYS A 197 3.07 -11.95 -6.99
CA LYS A 197 2.37 -12.73 -5.96
C LYS A 197 2.42 -12.05 -4.59
N GLU A 198 2.27 -10.72 -4.59
CA GLU A 198 2.18 -9.86 -3.41
C GLU A 198 0.76 -9.36 -3.17
N ILE A 199 0.45 -8.99 -1.93
CA ILE A 199 -0.77 -8.25 -1.60
C ILE A 199 -0.60 -6.82 -2.13
N THR A 200 -1.43 -6.42 -3.09
CA THR A 200 -1.31 -5.11 -3.70
C THR A 200 -2.14 -4.06 -2.98
N ARG A 201 -1.67 -2.84 -2.98
CA ARG A 201 -2.37 -1.70 -2.40
C ARG A 201 -3.76 -1.46 -3.01
N ARG A 202 -3.92 -1.75 -4.30
CA ARG A 202 -5.19 -1.57 -5.02
C ARG A 202 -6.35 -2.33 -4.39
N ILE A 203 -6.12 -3.46 -3.74
CA ILE A 203 -7.17 -4.21 -3.02
C ILE A 203 -7.83 -3.28 -1.98
N PHE A 204 -7.02 -2.61 -1.18
CA PHE A 204 -7.50 -1.70 -0.14
C PHE A 204 -8.14 -0.43 -0.72
N GLU A 205 -7.54 0.14 -1.76
CA GLU A 205 -8.05 1.32 -2.46
C GLU A 205 -9.42 1.07 -3.09
N ALA A 206 -9.57 -0.07 -3.76
CA ALA A 206 -10.83 -0.47 -4.39
C ALA A 206 -11.94 -0.73 -3.36
N MET A 207 -11.62 -1.44 -2.28
CA MET A 207 -12.57 -1.67 -1.19
C MET A 207 -12.98 -0.36 -0.51
N ALA A 208 -12.05 0.58 -0.30
CA ALA A 208 -12.38 1.90 0.25
C ALA A 208 -13.29 2.72 -0.69
N CYS A 209 -13.22 2.46 -1.99
CA CYS A 209 -14.17 3.01 -2.98
C CYS A 209 -15.54 2.28 -3.00
N GLY A 210 -15.76 1.31 -2.09
CA GLY A 210 -17.00 0.53 -2.05
C GLY A 210 -17.17 -0.43 -3.23
N LYS A 211 -16.07 -0.94 -3.80
CA LYS A 211 -16.11 -1.86 -4.94
C LYS A 211 -15.77 -3.28 -4.51
N MET A 212 -16.48 -4.25 -5.08
CA MET A 212 -16.10 -5.64 -4.95
C MET A 212 -14.74 -5.87 -5.63
N VAL A 213 -13.85 -6.56 -4.93
CA VAL A 213 -12.53 -6.94 -5.45
C VAL A 213 -12.54 -8.41 -5.85
N LEU A 214 -12.18 -8.67 -7.10
CA LEU A 214 -11.90 -9.99 -7.64
C LEU A 214 -10.39 -10.10 -7.89
N THR A 215 -9.68 -10.94 -7.13
CA THR A 215 -8.22 -11.01 -7.14
C THR A 215 -7.70 -12.43 -7.28
N ASP A 216 -6.51 -12.60 -7.84
CA ASP A 216 -5.83 -13.89 -7.86
C ASP A 216 -5.59 -14.40 -6.43
N ARG A 217 -5.80 -15.71 -6.23
CA ARG A 217 -5.48 -16.35 -4.95
C ARG A 217 -3.97 -16.39 -4.77
N LEU A 218 -3.51 -15.86 -3.67
CA LEU A 218 -2.11 -15.91 -3.29
C LEU A 218 -1.83 -17.15 -2.45
N ASP A 219 -0.54 -17.49 -2.31
CA ASP A 219 -0.12 -18.47 -1.31
C ASP A 219 -0.56 -18.04 0.08
N MET A 220 -1.06 -18.98 0.89
CA MET A 220 -1.57 -18.71 2.24
C MET A 220 -0.54 -18.02 3.14
N SER A 221 0.76 -18.27 2.93
CA SER A 221 1.84 -17.61 3.67
C SER A 221 1.86 -16.10 3.49
N ARG A 222 1.28 -15.57 2.39
CA ARG A 222 1.20 -14.13 2.14
C ARG A 222 0.20 -13.42 3.06
N GLY A 223 -0.77 -14.15 3.62
CA GLY A 223 -1.68 -13.64 4.63
C GLY A 223 -2.92 -12.90 4.08
N LEU A 224 -3.18 -12.89 2.77
CA LEU A 224 -4.35 -12.20 2.23
C LEU A 224 -5.66 -12.81 2.76
N GLU A 225 -5.73 -14.13 2.89
CA GLU A 225 -6.89 -14.85 3.45
C GLU A 225 -7.05 -14.66 4.97
N GLU A 226 -6.01 -14.16 5.67
CA GLU A 226 -6.15 -13.73 7.07
C GLU A 226 -6.79 -12.34 7.19
N LEU A 227 -6.63 -11.51 6.16
CA LEU A 227 -7.21 -10.17 6.11
C LEU A 227 -8.65 -10.19 5.63
N PHE A 228 -8.96 -11.01 4.61
CA PHE A 228 -10.26 -11.00 3.92
C PHE A 228 -10.76 -12.41 3.63
N ILE A 229 -12.04 -12.65 3.88
CA ILE A 229 -12.69 -13.94 3.73
C ILE A 229 -13.32 -14.06 2.34
N ASP A 230 -13.01 -15.14 1.62
CA ASP A 230 -13.55 -15.42 0.28
C ASP A 230 -15.09 -15.48 0.28
N GLY A 231 -15.73 -14.81 -0.65
CA GLY A 231 -17.19 -14.72 -0.77
C GLY A 231 -17.88 -13.87 0.30
N GLU A 232 -17.14 -13.35 1.29
CA GLU A 232 -17.67 -12.44 2.32
C GLU A 232 -17.19 -11.01 2.15
N ASP A 233 -15.87 -10.81 2.08
CA ASP A 233 -15.23 -9.48 2.00
C ASP A 233 -14.56 -9.25 0.64
N ILE A 234 -14.19 -10.32 -0.05
CA ILE A 234 -13.41 -10.36 -1.29
C ILE A 234 -13.80 -11.60 -2.08
N VAL A 235 -13.45 -11.64 -3.36
CA VAL A 235 -13.57 -12.86 -4.17
C VAL A 235 -12.20 -13.23 -4.73
N TYR A 236 -11.79 -14.49 -4.53
CA TYR A 236 -10.56 -15.01 -5.10
C TYR A 236 -10.84 -15.79 -6.37
N TYR A 237 -9.92 -15.76 -7.32
CA TYR A 237 -9.87 -16.66 -8.45
C TYR A 237 -8.54 -17.42 -8.50
N ASP A 238 -8.55 -18.65 -9.01
CA ASP A 238 -7.38 -19.51 -9.05
C ASP A 238 -6.67 -19.42 -10.42
N GLU A 239 -7.44 -19.28 -11.50
CA GLU A 239 -6.95 -19.16 -12.87
C GLU A 239 -7.79 -18.19 -13.71
N MET A 240 -7.32 -17.88 -14.93
CA MET A 240 -7.96 -16.85 -15.77
C MET A 240 -9.39 -17.19 -16.16
N PHE A 241 -9.70 -18.46 -16.42
CA PHE A 241 -11.06 -18.89 -16.75
C PHE A 241 -12.02 -18.71 -15.55
N ASP A 242 -11.58 -19.10 -14.35
CA ASP A 242 -12.32 -18.89 -13.10
C ASP A 242 -12.57 -17.38 -12.83
N CYS A 243 -11.58 -16.53 -13.17
CA CYS A 243 -11.75 -15.08 -13.10
C CYS A 243 -12.92 -14.59 -13.97
N ILE A 244 -13.01 -15.07 -15.21
CA ILE A 244 -14.08 -14.70 -16.13
C ILE A 244 -15.44 -15.21 -15.65
N GLU A 245 -15.52 -16.49 -15.23
CA GLU A 245 -16.77 -17.08 -14.74
C GLU A 245 -17.29 -16.28 -13.53
N LYS A 246 -16.43 -15.96 -12.57
CA LYS A 246 -16.79 -15.17 -11.39
C LYS A 246 -17.16 -13.73 -11.75
N MET A 247 -16.42 -13.09 -12.65
CA MET A 247 -16.74 -11.74 -13.10
C MET A 247 -18.14 -11.70 -13.77
N ASN A 248 -18.46 -12.62 -14.67
CA ASN A 248 -19.75 -12.70 -15.35
C ASN A 248 -20.87 -13.04 -14.34
N TYR A 249 -20.62 -13.96 -13.41
CA TYR A 249 -21.56 -14.28 -12.33
C TYR A 249 -21.92 -13.05 -11.50
N TYR A 250 -20.92 -12.30 -11.01
CA TYR A 250 -21.16 -11.12 -10.18
C TYR A 250 -21.63 -9.89 -10.99
N ASN A 251 -21.45 -9.88 -12.29
CA ASN A 251 -22.11 -8.90 -13.16
C ASN A 251 -23.63 -9.05 -13.13
N GLU A 252 -24.15 -10.29 -13.12
CA GLU A 252 -25.58 -10.58 -13.11
C GLU A 252 -26.17 -10.63 -11.68
N ASN A 253 -25.35 -10.91 -10.64
CA ASN A 253 -25.78 -11.07 -9.26
C ASN A 253 -25.46 -9.83 -8.41
N GLU A 254 -26.17 -8.74 -8.66
CA GLU A 254 -25.93 -7.43 -8.06
C GLU A 254 -26.00 -7.44 -6.53
N GLU A 255 -27.04 -8.04 -5.94
CA GLU A 255 -27.25 -8.07 -4.49
C GLU A 255 -26.05 -8.72 -3.75
N GLU A 256 -25.54 -9.83 -4.28
CA GLU A 256 -24.40 -10.50 -3.71
C GLU A 256 -23.10 -9.71 -3.91
N ARG A 257 -22.90 -9.13 -5.10
CA ARG A 257 -21.78 -8.26 -5.39
C ARG A 257 -21.71 -7.08 -4.44
N GLU A 258 -22.84 -6.37 -4.23
CA GLU A 258 -22.90 -5.23 -3.34
C GLU A 258 -22.71 -5.59 -1.87
N ARG A 259 -23.21 -6.75 -1.44
CA ARG A 259 -22.98 -7.27 -0.10
C ARG A 259 -21.48 -7.47 0.16
N ILE A 260 -20.78 -8.13 -0.77
CA ILE A 260 -19.32 -8.36 -0.65
C ILE A 260 -18.56 -7.03 -0.68
N ALA A 261 -18.92 -6.13 -1.59
CA ALA A 261 -18.31 -4.80 -1.67
C ALA A 261 -18.46 -4.00 -0.37
N TYR A 262 -19.66 -4.02 0.21
CA TYR A 262 -19.93 -3.34 1.49
C TYR A 262 -19.11 -3.93 2.65
N ASN A 263 -19.04 -5.25 2.76
CA ASN A 263 -18.27 -5.93 3.80
C ASN A 263 -16.78 -5.62 3.68
N GLY A 264 -16.22 -5.72 2.46
CA GLY A 264 -14.83 -5.39 2.19
C GLY A 264 -14.50 -3.94 2.53
N MET A 265 -15.39 -3.00 2.15
CA MET A 265 -15.25 -1.59 2.50
C MET A 265 -15.27 -1.39 4.03
N ALA A 266 -16.25 -1.94 4.72
CA ALA A 266 -16.37 -1.82 6.17
C ALA A 266 -15.11 -2.33 6.89
N LYS A 267 -14.56 -3.44 6.43
CA LYS A 267 -13.35 -4.04 6.99
C LYS A 267 -12.11 -3.18 6.75
N VAL A 268 -11.95 -2.62 5.55
CA VAL A 268 -10.84 -1.72 5.23
C VAL A 268 -10.93 -0.44 6.05
N ILE A 269 -12.09 0.20 6.12
CA ILE A 269 -12.28 1.43 6.91
C ILE A 269 -11.99 1.20 8.40
N ALA A 270 -12.38 0.05 8.94
CA ALA A 270 -12.15 -0.27 10.35
C ALA A 270 -10.68 -0.57 10.69
N ASN A 271 -9.89 -1.16 9.74
CA ASN A 271 -8.61 -1.77 10.09
C ASN A 271 -7.43 -1.40 9.18
N HIS A 272 -7.70 -0.88 7.98
CA HIS A 272 -6.68 -0.77 6.93
C HIS A 272 -6.67 0.59 6.23
N THR A 273 -6.69 1.67 7.02
CA THR A 273 -6.53 3.04 6.51
C THR A 273 -5.23 3.67 7.01
N GLN A 274 -4.88 4.85 6.51
CA GLN A 274 -3.74 5.64 7.01
C GLN A 274 -3.81 5.88 8.52
N ILE A 275 -5.04 5.96 9.09
CA ILE A 275 -5.27 6.21 10.51
C ILE A 275 -4.63 5.10 11.36
N GLN A 276 -4.99 3.83 11.11
CA GLN A 276 -4.44 2.69 11.87
C GLN A 276 -2.94 2.49 11.65
N ARG A 277 -2.44 2.89 10.46
CA ARG A 277 -0.99 2.85 10.19
C ARG A 277 -0.23 3.84 11.06
N VAL A 278 -0.71 5.08 11.15
CA VAL A 278 -0.12 6.11 12.01
C VAL A 278 -0.25 5.72 13.48
N ASP A 279 -1.39 5.15 13.91
CA ASP A 279 -1.55 4.64 15.28
C ASP A 279 -0.45 3.64 15.63
N LYS A 280 -0.20 2.66 14.75
CA LYS A 280 0.84 1.65 14.96
C LYS A 280 2.24 2.25 15.06
N LEU A 281 2.57 3.22 14.21
CA LEU A 281 3.88 3.89 14.25
C LEU A 281 4.08 4.66 15.56
N ILE A 282 3.05 5.38 16.02
CA ILE A 282 3.07 6.13 17.29
C ILE A 282 3.16 5.18 18.48
N GLU A 283 2.44 4.07 18.47
CA GLU A 283 2.51 3.04 19.53
C GLU A 283 3.91 2.46 19.66
N LYS A 284 4.55 2.11 18.55
CA LYS A 284 5.93 1.60 18.54
C LYS A 284 6.93 2.63 19.04
N TRP A 285 6.77 3.88 18.65
CA TRP A 285 7.62 4.96 19.17
C TRP A 285 7.45 5.14 20.70
N LYS A 286 6.22 5.17 21.20
CA LYS A 286 5.96 5.26 22.65
C LYS A 286 6.57 4.09 23.42
N SER A 287 6.45 2.88 22.89
CA SER A 287 7.07 1.69 23.48
C SER A 287 8.59 1.81 23.54
N TYR A 288 9.21 2.36 22.49
CA TYR A 288 10.65 2.63 22.47
C TYR A 288 11.07 3.67 23.50
N GLN A 289 10.29 4.73 23.71
CA GLN A 289 10.59 5.77 24.72
C GLN A 289 10.50 5.25 26.16
N SER A 290 9.77 4.16 26.37
CA SER A 290 9.53 3.56 27.70
C SER A 290 10.53 2.45 28.04
N ALA A 291 11.38 2.03 27.10
CA ALA A 291 12.37 0.96 27.26
C ALA A 291 13.75 1.52 27.62
#